data_45f37d4a303ecce784b13e65c2950e62
#
_entry.id   45f37d4a303ecce784b13e65c2950e62
#
_cell.length_a   1.000
_cell.length_b   1.000
_cell.length_c   1.000
_cell.angle_alpha   90.00
_cell.angle_beta   90.00
_cell.angle_gamma   90.00
#
_symmetry.space_group_name_H-M   'P 1'
#
loop_
_entity.id
_entity.type
_entity.pdbx_description
1 polymer ?
#
loop_
_entity_poly.entity_id
_entity_poly.type
_entity_poly.pdbx_seq_one_letter_code
_entity_poly.pdbx_strand_id
1 'polypeptide(L)'
;MNKKFLNFVILFISFLLLYSACAKKSSTTSDSTSNSDNQTTSSDEAPNQIVFSKSIMDPDATQSKDYEESASDVIKTSGGDYVVVGTSISWEWPMPDNMDDILIVKLDGTSGNVIWNKKIHLRNFDRATSVVEDNDGNYVLTGFTSSDNSNKSDVFFGKVDPQGNVLTKKAIKITKNYDGGYSISKTADGGFIIGGEAGSSHNEDFMMLKVDQNGNKQWWKKFSDKPDNSAYDAIEASDGNFYLVGKKRIVDRYEDIRIIKTNSKGKKIWDKTYGGDKEDIGEGIIESENNTFVVVAGTFSYGKGGVMLMKINSLGKVIWQKNYGGDKFGGLRVYDGNSVSGRHLTKTPNGGFLVSGTKGVFKTDSSGSLLWNYSGVWGAFSARQAVDGSVIVTGPGASGGTGDLYVVKIK
;
A
#
# COMPACT_ATOMS: atom_id res chain seq x y z
N MET A 1 7.87 29.46 -34.32
CA MET A 1 6.85 28.89 -33.43
C MET A 1 6.04 27.86 -34.23
N ASN A 2 6.08 26.60 -33.83
CA ASN A 2 5.68 25.45 -34.66
C ASN A 2 4.16 25.25 -34.58
N LYS A 3 3.46 25.17 -35.70
CA LYS A 3 1.99 25.01 -35.81
C LYS A 3 1.39 23.85 -35.01
N LYS A 4 2.19 22.87 -34.64
CA LYS A 4 1.77 21.74 -33.77
C LYS A 4 1.62 22.12 -32.29
N PHE A 5 2.31 23.16 -31.83
CA PHE A 5 2.23 23.68 -30.47
C PHE A 5 0.96 24.52 -30.24
N LEU A 6 0.53 25.23 -31.27
CA LEU A 6 -0.66 26.08 -31.22
C LEU A 6 -1.96 25.26 -31.15
N ASN A 7 -2.02 24.10 -31.82
CA ASN A 7 -3.19 23.23 -31.79
C ASN A 7 -3.35 22.48 -30.46
N PHE A 8 -2.26 22.25 -29.70
CA PHE A 8 -2.31 21.63 -28.39
C PHE A 8 -2.86 22.55 -27.31
N VAL A 9 -2.54 23.85 -27.41
CA VAL A 9 -3.02 24.89 -26.48
C VAL A 9 -4.51 25.20 -26.70
N ILE A 10 -5.01 25.15 -27.95
CA ILE A 10 -6.42 25.39 -28.25
C ILE A 10 -7.33 24.24 -27.80
N LEU A 11 -6.84 23.00 -27.83
CA LEU A 11 -7.59 21.86 -27.33
C LEU A 11 -7.72 21.85 -25.80
N PHE A 12 -6.73 22.41 -25.09
CA PHE A 12 -6.73 22.46 -23.63
C PHE A 12 -7.69 23.54 -23.08
N ILE A 13 -7.85 24.65 -23.77
CA ILE A 13 -8.76 25.74 -23.37
C ILE A 13 -10.23 25.35 -23.61
N SER A 14 -10.51 24.52 -24.62
CA SER A 14 -11.87 24.07 -24.91
C SER A 14 -12.37 23.03 -23.87
N PHE A 15 -11.48 22.34 -23.16
CA PHE A 15 -11.84 21.37 -22.13
C PHE A 15 -12.14 22.03 -20.76
N LEU A 16 -11.55 23.21 -20.49
CA LEU A 16 -11.78 23.96 -19.24
C LEU A 16 -13.12 24.71 -19.22
N LEU A 17 -13.72 25.02 -20.36
CA LEU A 17 -14.99 25.76 -20.44
C LEU A 17 -16.23 24.86 -20.35
N LEU A 18 -16.11 23.55 -20.47
CA LEU A 18 -17.23 22.61 -20.35
C LEU A 18 -17.47 22.10 -18.92
N TYR A 19 -16.56 22.34 -17.98
CA TYR A 19 -16.70 21.93 -16.58
C TYR A 19 -17.36 22.97 -15.66
N SER A 20 -17.59 24.21 -16.15
CA SER A 20 -18.15 25.31 -15.36
C SER A 20 -19.68 25.43 -15.43
N ALA A 21 -20.37 24.59 -16.19
CA ALA A 21 -21.80 24.80 -16.49
C ALA A 21 -22.78 23.86 -15.76
N CYS A 22 -22.32 22.98 -14.85
CA CYS A 22 -23.20 21.97 -14.24
C CYS A 22 -23.40 22.09 -12.72
N ALA A 23 -23.17 23.27 -12.13
CA ALA A 23 -23.38 23.51 -10.72
C ALA A 23 -24.27 24.73 -10.47
N LYS A 24 -25.55 24.69 -10.89
CA LYS A 24 -26.61 25.55 -10.36
C LYS A 24 -28.01 24.98 -10.64
N LYS A 25 -28.69 24.60 -9.54
CA LYS A 25 -30.12 24.48 -9.20
C LYS A 25 -30.36 23.16 -8.46
N SER A 26 -30.98 23.12 -7.31
CA SER A 26 -32.13 23.84 -6.80
C SER A 26 -32.19 23.77 -5.27
N SER A 27 -32.51 24.88 -4.65
CA SER A 27 -33.02 24.98 -3.27
C SER A 27 -34.52 24.77 -3.28
N THR A 28 -35.01 23.81 -2.50
CA THR A 28 -36.38 23.86 -1.96
C THR A 28 -36.31 23.50 -0.49
N THR A 29 -36.67 24.48 0.33
CA THR A 29 -36.96 24.37 1.75
C THR A 29 -38.21 23.55 1.96
N SER A 30 -38.21 22.59 2.87
CA SER A 30 -39.36 22.12 3.58
C SER A 30 -38.96 21.79 5.03
N ASP A 31 -39.51 22.57 5.96
CA ASP A 31 -39.53 22.31 7.39
C ASP A 31 -40.21 20.96 7.68
N SER A 32 -39.60 20.14 8.52
CA SER A 32 -40.33 19.19 9.36
C SER A 32 -39.46 18.74 10.56
N THR A 33 -39.87 19.20 11.71
CA THR A 33 -39.84 18.62 13.07
C THR A 33 -38.86 17.51 13.41
N SER A 34 -38.04 17.84 14.42
CA SER A 34 -37.18 17.01 15.25
C SER A 34 -37.82 15.70 15.69
N ASN A 35 -37.22 14.58 15.29
CA ASN A 35 -37.16 13.36 16.07
C ASN A 35 -35.67 13.00 16.24
N SER A 36 -35.25 12.97 17.51
CA SER A 36 -33.93 12.48 17.92
C SER A 36 -33.96 10.96 17.88
N ASP A 37 -33.77 10.39 16.70
CA ASP A 37 -33.42 9.00 16.58
C ASP A 37 -31.87 8.90 16.55
N ASN A 38 -31.33 8.18 17.53
CA ASN A 38 -29.96 7.68 17.53
C ASN A 38 -29.78 6.80 16.31
N GLN A 39 -29.48 7.39 15.16
CA GLN A 39 -28.99 6.64 14.00
C GLN A 39 -27.58 6.15 14.33
N THR A 40 -27.49 4.89 14.74
CA THR A 40 -26.27 4.10 14.53
C THR A 40 -26.05 4.07 13.03
N THR A 41 -25.16 4.92 12.51
CA THR A 41 -24.73 4.87 11.12
C THR A 41 -24.18 3.48 10.85
N SER A 42 -24.87 2.70 10.02
CA SER A 42 -24.41 1.38 9.61
C SER A 42 -23.03 1.54 8.93
N SER A 43 -22.01 0.88 9.46
CA SER A 43 -20.66 0.90 8.88
C SER A 43 -20.59 0.29 7.47
N ASP A 44 -21.73 -0.11 6.93
CA ASP A 44 -21.89 -0.77 5.63
C ASP A 44 -22.47 0.16 4.56
N GLU A 45 -22.78 1.41 4.92
CA GLU A 45 -23.14 2.43 3.94
C GLU A 45 -21.88 2.94 3.19
N ALA A 46 -22.09 3.30 1.92
CA ALA A 46 -21.02 3.88 1.10
C ALA A 46 -20.64 5.26 1.66
N PRO A 47 -19.34 5.59 1.75
CA PRO A 47 -18.90 6.92 2.11
C PRO A 47 -19.49 7.96 1.14
N ASN A 48 -20.04 9.03 1.67
CA ASN A 48 -20.64 10.11 0.87
C ASN A 48 -20.06 11.50 1.20
N GLN A 49 -19.13 11.57 2.15
CA GLN A 49 -18.54 12.81 2.62
C GLN A 49 -17.02 12.67 2.77
N ILE A 50 -16.27 13.67 2.27
CA ILE A 50 -14.88 13.86 2.62
C ILE A 50 -14.82 14.56 3.97
N VAL A 51 -14.23 13.90 4.97
CA VAL A 51 -13.99 14.48 6.30
C VAL A 51 -12.83 15.44 6.25
N PHE A 52 -11.72 15.02 5.65
CA PHE A 52 -10.58 15.88 5.31
C PHE A 52 -9.82 15.31 4.11
N SER A 53 -9.08 16.19 3.44
CA SER A 53 -8.15 15.88 2.36
C SER A 53 -6.89 16.72 2.58
N LYS A 54 -5.72 16.11 2.53
CA LYS A 54 -4.42 16.74 2.78
C LYS A 54 -3.43 16.35 1.70
N SER A 55 -2.76 17.36 1.18
CA SER A 55 -1.52 17.25 0.42
C SER A 55 -0.39 17.59 1.39
N ILE A 56 0.58 16.71 1.51
CA ILE A 56 1.65 16.85 2.50
C ILE A 56 2.97 16.91 1.74
N MET A 57 3.65 18.02 1.88
CA MET A 57 4.94 18.28 1.27
C MET A 57 6.09 17.86 2.20
N ASP A 58 7.24 17.67 1.61
CA ASP A 58 8.52 17.54 2.31
C ASP A 58 8.71 18.70 3.31
N PRO A 59 9.13 18.46 4.56
CA PRO A 59 9.37 19.51 5.53
C PRO A 59 10.46 20.52 5.11
N ASP A 60 11.36 20.10 4.23
CA ASP A 60 12.44 20.95 3.69
C ASP A 60 12.09 21.57 2.35
N ALA A 61 10.87 21.31 1.80
CA ALA A 61 10.43 21.87 0.54
C ALA A 61 10.36 23.40 0.62
N THR A 62 10.97 24.05 -0.35
CA THR A 62 10.87 25.50 -0.57
C THR A 62 10.25 25.75 -1.95
N GLN A 63 9.69 26.95 -2.19
CA GLN A 63 9.10 27.29 -3.49
C GLN A 63 10.07 27.19 -4.70
N SER A 64 11.36 27.02 -4.46
CA SER A 64 12.40 26.89 -5.49
C SER A 64 12.88 25.46 -5.70
N LYS A 65 12.34 24.48 -4.96
CA LYS A 65 12.78 23.09 -5.00
C LYS A 65 11.62 22.21 -5.48
N ASP A 66 11.83 21.53 -6.59
CA ASP A 66 10.90 20.53 -7.10
C ASP A 66 11.12 19.22 -6.35
N TYR A 67 10.20 18.90 -5.43
CA TYR A 67 10.12 17.60 -4.78
C TYR A 67 8.89 16.84 -5.29
N GLU A 68 9.01 15.54 -5.39
CA GLU A 68 7.88 14.64 -5.61
C GLU A 68 7.74 13.74 -4.38
N GLU A 69 6.62 13.80 -3.69
CA GLU A 69 6.30 12.95 -2.59
C GLU A 69 5.28 11.89 -3.00
N SER A 70 5.49 10.67 -2.56
CA SER A 70 4.53 9.59 -2.76
C SER A 70 4.31 8.84 -1.46
N ALA A 71 3.04 8.59 -1.10
CA ALA A 71 2.71 7.71 0.00
C ALA A 71 2.77 6.25 -0.45
N SER A 72 3.27 5.38 0.42
CA SER A 72 3.28 3.94 0.19
C SER A 72 2.29 3.22 1.11
N ASP A 73 2.25 3.54 2.39
CA ASP A 73 1.39 2.86 3.36
C ASP A 73 0.84 3.82 4.41
N VAL A 74 -0.32 3.47 4.98
CA VAL A 74 -0.94 4.17 6.11
C VAL A 74 -1.39 3.18 7.16
N ILE A 75 -1.16 3.51 8.43
CA ILE A 75 -1.74 2.78 9.56
C ILE A 75 -2.56 3.71 10.43
N LYS A 76 -3.56 3.14 11.10
CA LYS A 76 -4.21 3.76 12.24
C LYS A 76 -3.47 3.33 13.50
N THR A 77 -3.02 4.26 14.30
CA THR A 77 -2.32 3.98 15.55
C THR A 77 -3.29 3.53 16.65
N SER A 78 -2.77 2.88 17.67
CA SER A 78 -3.54 2.51 18.86
C SER A 78 -4.13 3.73 19.58
N GLY A 79 -3.47 4.89 19.47
CA GLY A 79 -3.95 6.19 19.99
C GLY A 79 -5.04 6.85 19.15
N GLY A 80 -5.39 6.30 17.98
CA GLY A 80 -6.43 6.82 17.10
C GLY A 80 -5.94 7.76 16.00
N ASP A 81 -4.68 8.18 16.02
CA ASP A 81 -4.02 8.96 14.98
C ASP A 81 -3.70 8.11 13.74
N TYR A 82 -3.18 8.75 12.70
CA TYR A 82 -2.69 8.05 11.50
C TYR A 82 -1.20 8.29 11.32
N VAL A 83 -0.48 7.26 10.89
CA VAL A 83 0.90 7.37 10.43
C VAL A 83 0.98 6.93 8.98
N VAL A 84 1.55 7.79 8.15
CA VAL A 84 1.76 7.57 6.71
C VAL A 84 3.25 7.52 6.46
N VAL A 85 3.68 6.59 5.62
CA VAL A 85 5.06 6.51 5.14
C VAL A 85 5.09 6.55 3.63
N GLY A 86 6.21 7.05 3.12
CA GLY A 86 6.43 7.18 1.69
C GLY A 86 7.84 7.62 1.36
N THR A 87 7.98 8.27 0.22
CA THR A 87 9.26 8.75 -0.30
C THR A 87 9.13 10.20 -0.72
N SER A 88 10.14 11.00 -0.43
CA SER A 88 10.36 12.33 -0.99
C SER A 88 11.55 12.25 -1.95
N ILE A 89 11.35 12.67 -3.20
CA ILE A 89 12.34 12.63 -4.28
C ILE A 89 12.75 14.07 -4.60
N SER A 90 14.05 14.36 -4.55
CA SER A 90 14.60 15.67 -4.93
C SER A 90 15.13 15.65 -6.36
N TRP A 91 14.71 16.63 -7.17
CA TRP A 91 15.13 16.81 -8.57
C TRP A 91 16.09 18.00 -8.78
N GLU A 92 16.86 18.38 -7.75
CA GLU A 92 17.81 19.49 -7.87
C GLU A 92 18.99 19.18 -8.80
N TRP A 93 19.44 20.17 -9.58
CA TRP A 93 20.65 20.08 -10.38
C TRP A 93 21.72 21.10 -9.90
N PRO A 94 22.98 20.70 -9.64
CA PRO A 94 23.51 19.33 -9.72
C PRO A 94 22.83 18.41 -8.71
N MET A 95 22.60 17.13 -9.10
CA MET A 95 21.92 16.16 -8.24
C MET A 95 22.57 16.13 -6.86
N PRO A 96 21.80 16.36 -5.79
CA PRO A 96 22.32 16.26 -4.43
C PRO A 96 22.71 14.81 -4.11
N ASP A 97 23.55 14.62 -3.10
CA ASP A 97 23.92 13.28 -2.63
C ASP A 97 22.72 12.50 -2.05
N ASN A 98 21.61 13.20 -1.78
CA ASN A 98 20.37 12.65 -1.21
C ASN A 98 19.23 12.84 -2.21
N MET A 99 18.97 11.85 -3.06
CA MET A 99 17.94 11.96 -4.09
C MET A 99 16.57 11.51 -3.61
N ASP A 100 16.52 10.42 -2.81
CA ASP A 100 15.28 9.87 -2.28
C ASP A 100 15.43 9.72 -0.75
N ASP A 101 14.53 10.31 0.00
CA ASP A 101 14.45 10.18 1.45
C ASP A 101 13.11 9.55 1.86
N ILE A 102 13.12 8.78 2.94
CA ILE A 102 11.89 8.29 3.54
C ILE A 102 11.17 9.46 4.21
N LEU A 103 9.90 9.64 3.83
CA LEU A 103 8.98 10.56 4.49
C LEU A 103 8.09 9.77 5.44
N ILE A 104 8.01 10.20 6.70
CA ILE A 104 7.07 9.68 7.70
C ILE A 104 6.29 10.83 8.32
N VAL A 105 4.96 10.70 8.35
CA VAL A 105 4.06 11.77 8.78
C VAL A 105 3.07 11.21 9.78
N LYS A 106 2.87 11.91 10.89
CA LYS A 106 1.80 11.62 11.84
C LYS A 106 0.71 12.67 11.74
N LEU A 107 -0.53 12.21 11.62
CA LEU A 107 -1.73 13.03 11.47
C LEU A 107 -2.68 12.81 12.63
N ASP A 108 -3.28 13.88 13.13
CA ASP A 108 -4.39 13.82 14.07
C ASP A 108 -5.58 13.06 13.47
N GLY A 109 -6.08 12.09 14.19
CA GLY A 109 -7.09 11.15 13.71
C GLY A 109 -8.44 11.78 13.40
N THR A 110 -8.73 12.95 13.96
CA THR A 110 -10.00 13.68 13.81
C THR A 110 -9.93 14.75 12.72
N SER A 111 -8.96 15.64 12.85
CA SER A 111 -8.83 16.83 11.98
C SER A 111 -7.97 16.59 10.74
N GLY A 112 -7.12 15.53 10.76
CA GLY A 112 -6.10 15.29 9.73
C GLY A 112 -4.96 16.31 9.75
N ASN A 113 -4.83 17.15 10.78
CA ASN A 113 -3.72 18.07 10.88
C ASN A 113 -2.42 17.31 11.13
N VAL A 114 -1.34 17.80 10.52
CA VAL A 114 0.00 17.23 10.74
C VAL A 114 0.41 17.49 12.18
N ILE A 115 0.62 16.42 12.94
CA ILE A 115 1.20 16.49 14.29
C ILE A 115 2.69 16.66 14.17
N TRP A 116 3.32 15.86 13.32
CA TRP A 116 4.71 16.01 12.92
C TRP A 116 4.96 15.35 11.55
N ASN A 117 6.01 15.82 10.89
CA ASN A 117 6.49 15.38 9.59
C ASN A 117 8.02 15.24 9.68
N LYS A 118 8.58 14.11 9.28
CA LYS A 118 10.00 13.79 9.41
C LYS A 118 10.55 13.11 8.18
N LYS A 119 11.80 13.46 7.86
CA LYS A 119 12.61 12.74 6.88
C LYS A 119 13.55 11.77 7.57
N ILE A 120 13.74 10.61 6.99
CA ILE A 120 14.71 9.63 7.42
C ILE A 120 15.65 9.37 6.27
N HIS A 121 16.89 9.80 6.44
CA HIS A 121 17.99 9.61 5.52
C HIS A 121 18.97 8.58 6.08
N LEU A 122 19.33 7.56 5.31
CA LEU A 122 20.35 6.58 5.63
C LEU A 122 21.45 6.53 4.56
N ARG A 123 21.04 6.55 3.28
CA ARG A 123 21.88 6.55 2.08
C ARG A 123 21.27 7.45 1.01
N ASN A 124 21.86 7.49 -0.19
CA ASN A 124 21.42 8.40 -1.24
C ASN A 124 20.01 8.12 -1.78
N PHE A 125 19.55 6.87 -1.69
CA PHE A 125 18.24 6.43 -2.15
C PHE A 125 17.57 5.60 -1.07
N ASP A 126 16.64 6.21 -0.37
CA ASP A 126 15.92 5.58 0.74
C ASP A 126 14.41 5.65 0.47
N ARG A 127 13.75 4.51 0.43
CA ARG A 127 12.30 4.43 0.19
C ARG A 127 11.63 3.56 1.24
N ALA A 128 10.51 4.03 1.79
CA ALA A 128 9.66 3.21 2.65
C ALA A 128 8.51 2.60 1.83
N THR A 129 8.22 1.35 2.10
CA THR A 129 7.16 0.59 1.43
C THR A 129 6.02 0.20 2.37
N SER A 130 6.33 -0.03 3.64
CA SER A 130 5.34 -0.48 4.62
C SER A 130 5.70 -0.06 6.03
N VAL A 131 4.67 0.11 6.87
CA VAL A 131 4.80 0.51 8.27
C VAL A 131 3.85 -0.30 9.16
N VAL A 132 4.29 -0.58 10.40
CA VAL A 132 3.47 -1.17 11.46
C VAL A 132 3.72 -0.46 12.78
N GLU A 133 2.74 -0.43 13.68
CA GLU A 133 2.92 -0.02 15.06
C GLU A 133 3.35 -1.24 15.89
N ASP A 134 4.47 -1.15 16.62
CA ASP A 134 4.90 -2.23 17.52
C ASP A 134 4.09 -2.26 18.83
N ASN A 135 4.45 -3.14 19.75
CA ASN A 135 3.71 -3.30 21.01
C ASN A 135 3.99 -2.15 22.00
N ASP A 136 5.04 -1.39 21.77
CA ASP A 136 5.44 -0.22 22.59
C ASP A 136 4.92 1.10 22.02
N GLY A 137 4.14 1.04 20.91
CA GLY A 137 3.59 2.20 20.21
C GLY A 137 4.56 2.88 19.24
N ASN A 138 5.74 2.29 18.99
CA ASN A 138 6.67 2.83 18.00
C ASN A 138 6.26 2.42 16.59
N TYR A 139 6.69 3.19 15.60
CA TYR A 139 6.43 2.94 14.18
C TYR A 139 7.64 2.27 13.56
N VAL A 140 7.43 1.07 13.03
CA VAL A 140 8.49 0.25 12.43
C VAL A 140 8.25 0.13 10.93
N LEU A 141 9.27 0.47 10.15
CA LEU A 141 9.17 0.60 8.69
C LEU A 141 10.16 -0.34 8.01
N THR A 142 9.82 -0.75 6.80
CA THR A 142 10.73 -1.42 5.87
C THR A 142 10.70 -0.76 4.50
N GLY A 143 11.64 -1.13 3.65
CA GLY A 143 11.77 -0.63 2.30
C GLY A 143 13.11 -0.96 1.67
N PHE A 144 13.67 0.03 0.97
CA PHE A 144 14.92 -0.07 0.22
C PHE A 144 15.89 1.00 0.66
N THR A 145 17.19 0.71 0.61
CA THR A 145 18.25 1.70 0.79
C THR A 145 19.43 1.40 -0.14
N SER A 146 19.93 2.39 -0.85
CA SER A 146 21.07 2.25 -1.78
C SER A 146 22.03 3.44 -1.67
N SER A 147 23.33 3.17 -1.81
CA SER A 147 24.37 4.20 -1.77
C SER A 147 24.56 4.92 -3.10
N ASP A 148 24.08 4.33 -4.18
CA ASP A 148 24.23 4.84 -5.54
C ASP A 148 23.02 4.40 -6.39
N ASN A 149 22.89 4.97 -7.57
CA ASN A 149 21.85 4.60 -8.54
C ASN A 149 22.21 3.28 -9.28
N SER A 150 23.02 2.41 -8.67
CA SER A 150 23.28 1.07 -9.19
C SER A 150 22.09 0.16 -8.85
N ASN A 151 21.95 -0.93 -9.62
CA ASN A 151 20.96 -1.99 -9.35
C ASN A 151 21.33 -2.80 -8.09
N LYS A 152 21.75 -2.11 -7.02
CA LYS A 152 22.12 -2.70 -5.72
C LYS A 152 21.44 -1.93 -4.62
N SER A 153 20.63 -2.62 -3.85
CA SER A 153 20.02 -2.10 -2.65
C SER A 153 20.08 -3.11 -1.52
N ASP A 154 19.91 -2.63 -0.32
CA ASP A 154 19.74 -3.44 0.87
C ASP A 154 18.32 -3.20 1.43
N VAL A 155 17.82 -4.14 2.24
CA VAL A 155 16.54 -3.95 2.93
C VAL A 155 16.72 -2.82 3.95
N PHE A 156 15.86 -1.80 3.87
CA PHE A 156 15.77 -0.77 4.90
C PHE A 156 14.96 -1.28 6.09
N PHE A 157 15.41 -0.99 7.30
CA PHE A 157 14.68 -1.14 8.55
C PHE A 157 14.80 0.15 9.36
N GLY A 158 13.67 0.73 9.75
CA GLY A 158 13.59 1.92 10.60
C GLY A 158 12.63 1.73 11.77
N LYS A 159 12.92 2.39 12.89
CA LYS A 159 12.04 2.47 14.06
C LYS A 159 12.01 3.90 14.58
N VAL A 160 10.79 4.42 14.74
CA VAL A 160 10.51 5.81 15.14
C VAL A 160 9.56 5.80 16.32
N ASP A 161 9.82 6.62 17.34
CA ASP A 161 8.92 6.72 18.50
C ASP A 161 7.65 7.52 18.17
N PRO A 162 6.63 7.53 19.07
CA PRO A 162 5.40 8.30 18.85
C PRO A 162 5.59 9.81 18.70
N GLN A 163 6.75 10.37 19.11
CA GLN A 163 7.12 11.77 19.00
C GLN A 163 7.88 12.11 17.71
N GLY A 164 8.19 11.09 16.89
CA GLY A 164 8.89 11.25 15.62
C GLY A 164 10.42 11.19 15.75
N ASN A 165 10.97 10.75 16.88
CA ASN A 165 12.41 10.55 17.03
C ASN A 165 12.82 9.20 16.43
N VAL A 166 13.87 9.20 15.61
CA VAL A 166 14.40 7.97 15.01
C VAL A 166 15.19 7.19 16.07
N LEU A 167 14.67 6.04 16.48
CA LEU A 167 15.31 5.15 17.44
C LEU A 167 16.34 4.24 16.77
N THR A 168 16.05 3.79 15.56
CA THR A 168 16.92 2.88 14.78
C THR A 168 16.70 3.11 13.29
N LYS A 169 17.79 3.06 12.51
CA LYS A 169 17.78 2.97 11.06
C LYS A 169 18.93 2.08 10.60
N LYS A 170 18.65 1.10 9.74
CA LYS A 170 19.62 0.08 9.31
C LYS A 170 19.43 -0.30 7.85
N ALA A 171 20.56 -0.61 7.21
CA ALA A 171 20.60 -1.36 5.97
C ALA A 171 20.88 -2.83 6.30
N ILE A 172 19.96 -3.72 5.96
CA ILE A 172 20.11 -5.17 6.21
C ILE A 172 20.47 -5.83 4.89
N LYS A 173 21.74 -6.17 4.77
CA LYS A 173 22.27 -6.85 3.58
C LYS A 173 21.91 -8.33 3.58
N ILE A 174 21.30 -8.78 2.49
CA ILE A 174 20.93 -10.18 2.25
C ILE A 174 21.84 -10.79 1.20
N THR A 175 21.99 -10.14 0.04
CA THR A 175 22.83 -10.58 -1.06
C THR A 175 23.93 -9.56 -1.38
N LYS A 176 24.59 -9.71 -2.52
CA LYS A 176 25.55 -8.72 -3.05
C LYS A 176 24.91 -7.77 -4.05
N ASN A 177 23.65 -8.00 -4.39
CA ASN A 177 22.94 -7.32 -5.47
C ASN A 177 21.76 -6.52 -4.91
N TYR A 178 20.59 -6.73 -5.49
CA TYR A 178 19.35 -6.05 -5.12
C TYR A 178 18.62 -6.83 -4.03
N ASP A 179 18.38 -6.19 -2.90
CA ASP A 179 17.58 -6.70 -1.80
C ASP A 179 16.56 -5.63 -1.41
N GLY A 180 15.30 -5.98 -1.31
CA GLY A 180 14.24 -5.04 -0.98
C GLY A 180 13.16 -5.63 -0.07
N GLY A 181 12.68 -4.84 0.89
CA GLY A 181 11.50 -5.17 1.69
C GLY A 181 10.27 -4.50 1.10
N TYR A 182 9.20 -5.26 0.89
CA TYR A 182 7.92 -4.74 0.40
C TYR A 182 6.88 -4.61 1.51
N SER A 183 6.84 -5.55 2.43
CA SER A 183 5.93 -5.53 3.57
C SER A 183 6.65 -5.85 4.87
N ILE A 184 6.12 -5.33 5.97
CA ILE A 184 6.54 -5.68 7.33
C ILE A 184 5.32 -6.01 8.17
N SER A 185 5.39 -7.10 8.95
CA SER A 185 4.34 -7.52 9.86
C SER A 185 4.93 -7.93 11.21
N LYS A 186 4.19 -7.66 12.29
CA LYS A 186 4.59 -8.08 13.64
C LYS A 186 4.58 -9.60 13.74
N THR A 187 5.45 -10.12 14.59
CA THR A 187 5.48 -11.54 14.94
C THR A 187 5.23 -11.74 16.45
N ALA A 188 4.75 -12.92 16.84
CA ALA A 188 4.35 -13.24 18.19
C ALA A 188 5.50 -13.11 19.23
N ASP A 189 6.75 -13.24 18.78
CA ASP A 189 7.95 -13.06 19.60
C ASP A 189 8.38 -11.61 19.81
N GLY A 190 7.58 -10.64 19.35
CA GLY A 190 7.85 -9.21 19.42
C GLY A 190 8.80 -8.67 18.33
N GLY A 191 9.28 -9.53 17.42
CA GLY A 191 10.03 -9.14 16.23
C GLY A 191 9.13 -8.88 15.01
N PHE A 192 9.73 -8.99 13.81
CA PHE A 192 9.02 -8.70 12.56
C PHE A 192 9.39 -9.70 11.48
N ILE A 193 8.42 -9.97 10.61
CA ILE A 193 8.62 -10.67 9.34
C ILE A 193 8.52 -9.66 8.19
N ILE A 194 9.47 -9.73 7.26
CA ILE A 194 9.54 -8.87 6.08
C ILE A 194 9.44 -9.77 4.87
N GLY A 195 8.46 -9.48 4.00
CA GLY A 195 8.34 -10.03 2.66
C GLY A 195 9.03 -9.12 1.66
N GLY A 196 9.66 -9.69 0.65
CA GLY A 196 10.37 -8.91 -0.33
C GLY A 196 11.03 -9.73 -1.42
N GLU A 197 12.07 -9.16 -2.00
CA GLU A 197 12.86 -9.82 -3.02
C GLU A 197 14.36 -9.71 -2.75
N ALA A 198 15.12 -10.67 -3.24
CA ALA A 198 16.57 -10.70 -3.16
C ALA A 198 17.16 -11.36 -4.39
N GLY A 199 18.14 -10.72 -5.00
CA GLY A 199 18.79 -11.28 -6.21
C GLY A 199 19.44 -10.24 -7.10
N SER A 200 19.66 -10.59 -8.35
CA SER A 200 20.15 -9.67 -9.37
C SER A 200 18.96 -9.14 -10.18
N SER A 201 19.10 -7.92 -10.71
CA SER A 201 18.14 -7.34 -11.67
C SER A 201 17.71 -8.35 -12.72
N HIS A 202 16.41 -8.55 -12.89
CA HIS A 202 15.77 -9.55 -13.76
C HIS A 202 16.00 -11.02 -13.34
N ASN A 203 16.36 -11.26 -12.08
CA ASN A 203 16.48 -12.59 -11.49
C ASN A 203 16.31 -12.51 -9.97
N GLU A 204 15.27 -11.81 -9.56
CA GLU A 204 14.87 -11.68 -8.19
C GLU A 204 14.10 -12.93 -7.74
N ASP A 205 14.22 -13.24 -6.46
CA ASP A 205 13.54 -14.36 -5.82
C ASP A 205 12.74 -13.90 -4.61
N PHE A 206 11.67 -14.62 -4.31
CA PHE A 206 10.94 -14.46 -3.07
C PHE A 206 11.90 -14.45 -1.89
N MET A 207 11.87 -13.38 -1.12
CA MET A 207 12.62 -13.25 0.13
C MET A 207 11.66 -13.21 1.31
N MET A 208 12.04 -13.92 2.36
CA MET A 208 11.46 -13.82 3.69
C MET A 208 12.57 -13.55 4.70
N LEU A 209 12.47 -12.42 5.39
CA LEU A 209 13.46 -11.99 6.37
C LEU A 209 12.80 -11.85 7.74
N LYS A 210 13.30 -12.57 8.74
CA LYS A 210 12.90 -12.44 10.15
C LYS A 210 13.94 -11.57 10.88
N VAL A 211 13.45 -10.55 11.56
CA VAL A 211 14.25 -9.67 12.41
C VAL A 211 13.69 -9.64 13.83
N ASP A 212 14.55 -9.31 14.81
CA ASP A 212 14.13 -9.03 16.17
C ASP A 212 13.47 -7.63 16.28
N GLN A 213 13.02 -7.26 17.48
CA GLN A 213 12.41 -5.95 17.77
C GLN A 213 13.31 -4.73 17.47
N ASN A 214 14.62 -4.93 17.32
CA ASN A 214 15.63 -3.91 17.04
C ASN A 214 16.11 -3.94 15.57
N GLY A 215 15.51 -4.78 14.72
CA GLY A 215 15.90 -4.93 13.33
C GLY A 215 17.19 -5.75 13.13
N ASN A 216 17.62 -6.54 14.11
CA ASN A 216 18.75 -7.44 13.89
C ASN A 216 18.26 -8.70 13.19
N LYS A 217 18.94 -9.05 12.09
CA LYS A 217 18.61 -10.24 11.29
C LYS A 217 18.75 -11.51 12.13
N GLN A 218 17.65 -12.22 12.33
CA GLN A 218 17.62 -13.54 12.98
C GLN A 218 17.88 -14.63 11.95
N TRP A 219 17.12 -14.63 10.87
CA TRP A 219 17.31 -15.53 9.72
C TRP A 219 16.62 -14.95 8.48
N TRP A 220 16.96 -15.49 7.32
CA TRP A 220 16.28 -15.22 6.08
C TRP A 220 16.17 -16.48 5.22
N LYS A 221 15.22 -16.47 4.30
CA LYS A 221 14.97 -17.55 3.34
C LYS A 221 14.73 -16.98 1.97
N LYS A 222 15.24 -17.71 0.99
CA LYS A 222 15.07 -17.48 -0.43
C LYS A 222 14.28 -18.64 -1.03
N PHE A 223 13.26 -18.34 -1.84
CA PHE A 223 12.44 -19.34 -2.50
C PHE A 223 12.57 -19.14 -4.01
N SER A 224 13.66 -19.74 -4.55
CA SER A 224 13.97 -19.73 -5.99
C SER A 224 13.33 -20.91 -6.69
N ASP A 225 12.78 -20.68 -7.88
CA ASP A 225 12.51 -21.72 -8.85
C ASP A 225 12.53 -21.22 -10.30
N LYS A 226 13.13 -20.08 -10.58
CA LYS A 226 13.46 -19.37 -11.83
C LYS A 226 13.00 -17.92 -11.87
N PRO A 227 13.42 -17.09 -12.88
CA PRO A 227 13.58 -15.66 -12.72
C PRO A 227 12.28 -14.89 -12.43
N ASP A 228 12.44 -13.73 -11.87
CA ASP A 228 11.44 -12.68 -11.66
C ASP A 228 10.27 -13.10 -10.72
N ASN A 229 10.62 -13.44 -9.48
CA ASN A 229 9.67 -13.73 -8.43
C ASN A 229 9.81 -12.72 -7.29
N SER A 230 8.72 -12.09 -6.86
CA SER A 230 8.76 -11.12 -5.76
C SER A 230 7.65 -11.41 -4.75
N ALA A 231 7.98 -11.39 -3.44
CA ALA A 231 7.00 -11.49 -2.37
C ALA A 231 6.55 -10.09 -1.96
N TYR A 232 5.30 -9.76 -2.22
CA TYR A 232 4.74 -8.44 -1.91
C TYR A 232 4.18 -8.33 -0.50
N ASP A 233 3.76 -9.45 0.11
CA ASP A 233 3.33 -9.44 1.50
C ASP A 233 3.74 -10.72 2.24
N ALA A 234 3.96 -10.58 3.56
CA ALA A 234 4.30 -11.66 4.46
C ALA A 234 3.66 -11.45 5.84
N ILE A 235 3.05 -12.50 6.38
CA ILE A 235 2.43 -12.48 7.70
C ILE A 235 2.84 -13.70 8.52
N GLU A 236 2.85 -13.57 9.85
CA GLU A 236 2.75 -14.69 10.76
C GLU A 236 1.27 -14.95 11.06
N ALA A 237 0.83 -16.19 10.88
CA ALA A 237 -0.51 -16.60 11.20
C ALA A 237 -0.65 -17.04 12.66
N SER A 238 -1.88 -17.13 13.15
CA SER A 238 -2.19 -17.52 14.52
C SER A 238 -1.69 -18.92 14.88
N ASP A 239 -1.42 -19.78 13.88
CA ASP A 239 -0.82 -21.11 14.04
C ASP A 239 0.73 -21.10 14.13
N GLY A 240 1.35 -19.91 14.15
CA GLY A 240 2.81 -19.70 14.20
C GLY A 240 3.54 -20.02 12.90
N ASN A 241 2.82 -20.23 11.81
CA ASN A 241 3.40 -20.41 10.47
C ASN A 241 3.43 -19.06 9.73
N PHE A 242 4.35 -18.95 8.76
CA PHE A 242 4.41 -17.77 7.90
C PHE A 242 3.78 -18.06 6.55
N TYR A 243 3.11 -17.03 6.03
CA TYR A 243 2.55 -17.03 4.68
C TYR A 243 3.12 -15.85 3.92
N LEU A 244 3.55 -16.10 2.68
CA LEU A 244 4.04 -15.09 1.74
C LEU A 244 3.16 -15.13 0.51
N VAL A 245 2.85 -13.98 -0.05
CA VAL A 245 2.15 -13.84 -1.32
C VAL A 245 2.90 -12.89 -2.24
N GLY A 246 2.79 -13.13 -3.53
CA GLY A 246 3.39 -12.29 -4.55
C GLY A 246 3.19 -12.88 -5.94
N LYS A 247 4.17 -12.65 -6.82
CA LYS A 247 4.12 -13.08 -8.22
C LYS A 247 5.19 -14.14 -8.51
N LYS A 248 4.84 -15.05 -9.41
CA LYS A 248 5.75 -16.02 -10.02
C LYS A 248 5.65 -15.92 -11.54
N ARG A 249 6.76 -15.70 -12.21
CA ARG A 249 6.82 -15.78 -13.66
C ARG A 249 6.72 -17.23 -14.14
N ILE A 250 5.78 -17.50 -15.01
CA ILE A 250 5.61 -18.80 -15.65
C ILE A 250 6.30 -18.76 -17.01
N VAL A 251 7.19 -19.71 -17.27
CA VAL A 251 7.94 -19.78 -18.53
C VAL A 251 6.94 -19.78 -19.71
N ASP A 252 7.19 -18.90 -20.68
CA ASP A 252 6.34 -18.65 -21.86
C ASP A 252 4.91 -18.12 -21.57
N ARG A 253 4.66 -17.67 -20.34
CA ARG A 253 3.39 -17.06 -19.89
C ARG A 253 3.65 -15.75 -19.16
N TYR A 254 2.57 -15.18 -18.64
CA TYR A 254 2.56 -14.04 -17.72
C TYR A 254 2.93 -14.46 -16.30
N GLU A 255 2.84 -13.53 -15.35
CA GLU A 255 2.99 -13.83 -13.93
C GLU A 255 1.70 -14.41 -13.34
N ASP A 256 1.84 -15.36 -12.41
CA ASP A 256 0.77 -15.91 -11.60
C ASP A 256 0.98 -15.61 -10.12
N ILE A 257 -0.11 -15.61 -9.35
CA ILE A 257 -0.08 -15.49 -7.90
C ILE A 257 0.70 -16.66 -7.33
N ARG A 258 1.70 -16.38 -6.52
CA ARG A 258 2.41 -17.40 -5.74
C ARG A 258 2.13 -17.22 -4.27
N ILE A 259 1.80 -18.31 -3.58
CA ILE A 259 1.65 -18.34 -2.13
C ILE A 259 2.54 -19.44 -1.56
N ILE A 260 3.34 -19.08 -0.57
CA ILE A 260 4.22 -20.02 0.14
C ILE A 260 3.83 -20.04 1.61
N LYS A 261 3.61 -21.25 2.16
CA LYS A 261 3.51 -21.47 3.60
C LYS A 261 4.81 -22.09 4.12
N THR A 262 5.31 -21.55 5.23
CA THR A 262 6.47 -22.09 5.95
C THR A 262 6.13 -22.32 7.41
N ASN A 263 6.92 -23.11 8.11
CA ASN A 263 6.87 -23.17 9.56
C ASN A 263 7.57 -21.95 10.20
N SER A 264 7.53 -21.86 11.53
CA SER A 264 8.15 -20.77 12.31
C SER A 264 9.67 -20.59 12.11
N LYS A 265 10.36 -21.57 11.52
CA LYS A 265 11.80 -21.52 11.18
C LYS A 265 12.05 -21.21 9.69
N GLY A 266 11.00 -20.84 8.95
CA GLY A 266 11.09 -20.54 7.52
C GLY A 266 11.26 -21.78 6.63
N LYS A 267 11.07 -23.02 7.13
CA LYS A 267 11.08 -24.23 6.30
C LYS A 267 9.76 -24.34 5.54
N LYS A 268 9.83 -24.41 4.22
CA LYS A 268 8.67 -24.52 3.34
C LYS A 268 7.82 -25.74 3.66
N ILE A 269 6.52 -25.52 3.88
CA ILE A 269 5.50 -26.55 4.07
C ILE A 269 4.83 -26.85 2.73
N TRP A 270 4.38 -25.80 2.04
CA TRP A 270 3.87 -25.90 0.68
C TRP A 270 4.13 -24.61 -0.11
N ASP A 271 4.01 -24.72 -1.41
CA ASP A 271 4.27 -23.67 -2.39
C ASP A 271 3.27 -23.88 -3.53
N LYS A 272 2.39 -22.90 -3.76
CA LYS A 272 1.29 -23.02 -4.71
C LYS A 272 1.16 -21.80 -5.57
N THR A 273 0.73 -22.05 -6.79
CA THR A 273 0.48 -21.02 -7.81
C THR A 273 -1.01 -21.00 -8.15
N TYR A 274 -1.56 -19.80 -8.34
CA TYR A 274 -2.96 -19.58 -8.71
C TYR A 274 -3.01 -18.53 -9.80
N GLY A 275 -3.88 -18.71 -10.77
CA GLY A 275 -4.03 -17.80 -11.89
C GLY A 275 -4.76 -18.48 -13.03
N GLY A 276 -4.78 -17.81 -14.17
CA GLY A 276 -5.39 -18.29 -15.40
C GLY A 276 -4.46 -18.19 -16.59
N ASP A 277 -4.96 -17.68 -17.72
CA ASP A 277 -4.20 -17.63 -18.96
C ASP A 277 -3.48 -16.30 -19.20
N LYS A 278 -3.63 -15.33 -18.28
CA LYS A 278 -3.01 -14.01 -18.34
C LYS A 278 -2.33 -13.69 -17.01
N GLU A 279 -1.85 -12.46 -16.89
CA GLU A 279 -1.18 -11.96 -15.69
C GLU A 279 -2.11 -11.93 -14.48
N ASP A 280 -1.66 -12.54 -13.38
CA ASP A 280 -2.31 -12.54 -12.07
C ASP A 280 -1.25 -12.32 -10.99
N ILE A 281 -1.36 -11.25 -10.21
CA ILE A 281 -0.34 -10.84 -9.26
C ILE A 281 -0.94 -10.73 -7.86
N GLY A 282 -0.44 -11.52 -6.91
CA GLY A 282 -0.85 -11.45 -5.51
C GLY A 282 -0.18 -10.28 -4.80
N GLU A 283 -0.98 -9.42 -4.14
CA GLU A 283 -0.54 -8.16 -3.58
C GLU A 283 -0.55 -8.13 -2.05
N GLY A 284 -1.47 -8.83 -1.44
CA GLY A 284 -1.63 -8.84 0.00
C GLY A 284 -2.32 -10.10 0.49
N ILE A 285 -2.02 -10.47 1.73
CA ILE A 285 -2.61 -11.61 2.41
C ILE A 285 -2.92 -11.26 3.86
N ILE A 286 -4.11 -11.62 4.32
CA ILE A 286 -4.50 -11.48 5.73
C ILE A 286 -5.10 -12.78 6.24
N GLU A 287 -4.88 -13.07 7.52
CA GLU A 287 -5.59 -14.15 8.19
C GLU A 287 -7.03 -13.70 8.47
N SER A 288 -7.98 -14.56 8.09
CA SER A 288 -9.40 -14.42 8.37
C SER A 288 -9.79 -15.34 9.55
N GLU A 289 -11.01 -15.83 9.57
CA GLU A 289 -11.49 -16.70 10.62
C GLU A 289 -11.11 -18.16 10.36
N ASN A 290 -10.98 -18.96 11.44
CA ASN A 290 -10.81 -20.41 11.37
C ASN A 290 -9.61 -20.88 10.53
N ASN A 291 -8.44 -20.26 10.68
CA ASN A 291 -7.24 -20.61 9.89
C ASN A 291 -7.47 -20.53 8.38
N THR A 292 -8.25 -19.57 7.95
CA THR A 292 -8.43 -19.24 6.54
C THR A 292 -7.74 -17.91 6.23
N PHE A 293 -7.40 -17.70 4.97
CA PHE A 293 -6.66 -16.52 4.53
C PHE A 293 -7.39 -15.90 3.35
N VAL A 294 -7.39 -14.58 3.31
CA VAL A 294 -7.87 -13.83 2.15
C VAL A 294 -6.70 -13.15 1.48
N VAL A 295 -6.60 -13.36 0.19
CA VAL A 295 -5.58 -12.81 -0.69
C VAL A 295 -6.25 -11.79 -1.60
N VAL A 296 -5.63 -10.63 -1.76
CA VAL A 296 -5.98 -9.68 -2.81
C VAL A 296 -4.97 -9.81 -3.94
N ALA A 297 -5.46 -9.75 -5.17
CA ALA A 297 -4.64 -9.84 -6.37
C ALA A 297 -5.14 -8.92 -7.48
N GLY A 298 -4.22 -8.42 -8.30
CA GLY A 298 -4.52 -7.91 -9.62
C GLY A 298 -4.69 -9.07 -10.59
N THR A 299 -5.71 -9.02 -11.47
CA THR A 299 -5.97 -10.11 -12.42
C THR A 299 -6.36 -9.59 -13.79
N PHE A 300 -5.82 -10.22 -14.83
CA PHE A 300 -6.24 -10.07 -16.23
C PHE A 300 -6.83 -11.35 -16.80
N SER A 301 -6.76 -12.48 -16.09
CA SER A 301 -7.30 -13.77 -16.51
C SER A 301 -8.82 -13.83 -16.47
N TYR A 302 -9.45 -12.98 -15.66
CA TYR A 302 -10.88 -13.02 -15.43
C TYR A 302 -11.55 -11.71 -15.87
N GLY A 303 -11.90 -11.61 -17.14
CA GLY A 303 -12.57 -10.44 -17.73
C GLY A 303 -11.63 -9.38 -18.31
N LYS A 304 -11.95 -8.09 -18.13
CA LYS A 304 -11.19 -6.95 -18.68
C LYS A 304 -10.06 -6.45 -17.77
N GLY A 305 -9.59 -7.31 -16.85
CA GLY A 305 -8.72 -6.91 -15.77
C GLY A 305 -9.51 -6.42 -14.54
N GLY A 306 -8.91 -6.43 -13.38
CA GLY A 306 -9.57 -6.01 -12.15
C GLY A 306 -8.87 -6.48 -10.89
N VAL A 307 -9.61 -6.41 -9.80
CA VAL A 307 -9.20 -6.89 -8.49
C VAL A 307 -9.84 -8.24 -8.23
N MET A 308 -9.07 -9.19 -7.73
CA MET A 308 -9.55 -10.48 -7.26
C MET A 308 -9.36 -10.59 -5.74
N LEU A 309 -10.39 -11.06 -5.05
CA LEU A 309 -10.25 -11.61 -3.70
C LEU A 309 -10.39 -13.13 -3.76
N MET A 310 -9.47 -13.81 -3.12
CA MET A 310 -9.44 -15.27 -3.04
C MET A 310 -9.31 -15.70 -1.58
N LYS A 311 -10.27 -16.50 -1.08
CA LYS A 311 -10.19 -17.11 0.25
C LYS A 311 -9.67 -18.52 0.13
N ILE A 312 -8.61 -18.82 0.89
CA ILE A 312 -8.00 -20.16 0.95
C ILE A 312 -8.01 -20.70 2.39
N ASN A 313 -7.95 -22.01 2.55
CA ASN A 313 -7.69 -22.61 3.84
C ASN A 313 -6.18 -22.76 4.10
N SER A 314 -5.81 -23.25 5.31
CA SER A 314 -4.40 -23.43 5.71
C SER A 314 -3.61 -24.45 4.88
N LEU A 315 -4.29 -25.26 4.04
CA LEU A 315 -3.69 -26.18 3.08
C LEU A 315 -3.54 -25.55 1.68
N GLY A 316 -3.92 -24.27 1.52
CA GLY A 316 -3.90 -23.58 0.25
C GLY A 316 -4.99 -24.02 -0.73
N LYS A 317 -6.07 -24.65 -0.26
CA LYS A 317 -7.23 -24.95 -1.11
C LYS A 317 -8.14 -23.73 -1.17
N VAL A 318 -8.51 -23.32 -2.38
CA VAL A 318 -9.45 -22.21 -2.61
C VAL A 318 -10.83 -22.60 -2.06
N ILE A 319 -11.38 -21.75 -1.21
CA ILE A 319 -12.73 -21.85 -0.66
C ILE A 319 -13.71 -21.08 -1.55
N TRP A 320 -13.35 -19.84 -1.87
CA TRP A 320 -14.05 -19.00 -2.84
C TRP A 320 -13.08 -18.02 -3.50
N GLN A 321 -13.47 -17.55 -4.68
CA GLN A 321 -12.80 -16.51 -5.44
C GLN A 321 -13.86 -15.55 -5.99
N LYS A 322 -13.60 -14.25 -5.91
CA LYS A 322 -14.48 -13.21 -6.46
C LYS A 322 -13.67 -12.18 -7.22
N ASN A 323 -14.18 -11.80 -8.39
CA ASN A 323 -13.54 -10.84 -9.28
C ASN A 323 -14.39 -9.57 -9.35
N TYR A 324 -13.74 -8.42 -9.14
CA TYR A 324 -14.36 -7.11 -9.19
C TYR A 324 -13.85 -6.41 -10.45
N GLY A 325 -14.74 -6.27 -11.43
CA GLY A 325 -14.42 -5.94 -12.83
C GLY A 325 -13.86 -4.55 -13.07
N GLY A 326 -13.00 -4.46 -14.07
CA GLY A 326 -12.08 -3.39 -14.41
C GLY A 326 -12.61 -1.97 -14.59
N ASP A 327 -13.82 -1.75 -15.10
CA ASP A 327 -14.29 -0.38 -15.37
C ASP A 327 -14.65 0.41 -14.11
N LYS A 328 -15.10 -0.28 -13.05
CA LYS A 328 -15.49 0.34 -11.77
C LYS A 328 -14.38 0.36 -10.73
N PHE A 329 -13.54 -0.66 -10.70
CA PHE A 329 -12.57 -0.86 -9.62
C PHE A 329 -11.12 -0.62 -10.05
N GLY A 330 -10.85 -0.52 -11.37
CA GLY A 330 -9.49 -0.50 -11.90
C GLY A 330 -8.79 -1.84 -11.69
N GLY A 331 -7.49 -1.87 -11.93
CA GLY A 331 -6.61 -2.96 -11.55
C GLY A 331 -5.91 -2.61 -10.23
N LEU A 332 -5.24 -3.56 -9.64
CA LEU A 332 -4.14 -3.28 -8.72
C LEU A 332 -2.91 -3.04 -9.60
N ARG A 333 -2.30 -1.88 -9.50
CA ARG A 333 -1.00 -1.62 -10.14
C ARG A 333 0.09 -1.87 -9.12
N VAL A 334 0.90 -2.86 -9.40
CA VAL A 334 2.09 -3.16 -8.61
C VAL A 334 3.33 -2.53 -9.18
N TYR A 335 3.33 -2.20 -10.47
CA TYR A 335 4.57 -1.87 -11.15
C TYR A 335 4.40 -0.80 -12.23
N ASP A 336 4.84 0.41 -11.90
CA ASP A 336 5.23 1.44 -12.89
C ASP A 336 6.72 1.78 -12.80
N GLY A 337 7.50 0.91 -12.13
CA GLY A 337 8.93 1.10 -11.93
C GLY A 337 9.31 1.99 -10.74
N ASN A 338 8.38 2.76 -10.18
CA ASN A 338 8.67 3.74 -9.12
C ASN A 338 7.78 3.60 -7.86
N SER A 339 6.70 2.86 -7.91
CA SER A 339 5.77 2.74 -6.78
C SER A 339 5.57 1.28 -6.41
N VAL A 340 6.13 0.90 -5.29
CA VAL A 340 5.81 -0.34 -4.62
C VAL A 340 4.65 -0.05 -3.69
N SER A 341 3.55 -0.69 -3.98
CA SER A 341 2.28 -0.43 -3.35
C SER A 341 2.23 -0.89 -1.90
N GLY A 342 1.56 -0.11 -1.07
CA GLY A 342 1.21 -0.45 0.29
C GLY A 342 0.22 -1.63 0.40
N ARG A 343 -0.33 -1.81 1.58
CA ARG A 343 -1.27 -2.92 1.85
C ARG A 343 -2.64 -2.64 1.26
N HIS A 344 -2.91 -3.25 0.13
CA HIS A 344 -4.18 -3.14 -0.59
C HIS A 344 -5.37 -3.83 0.10
N LEU A 345 -5.15 -4.62 1.14
CA LEU A 345 -6.16 -5.42 1.82
C LEU A 345 -6.10 -5.26 3.34
N THR A 346 -7.23 -4.92 3.95
CA THR A 346 -7.35 -4.90 5.41
C THR A 346 -8.66 -5.50 5.87
N LYS A 347 -8.66 -6.11 7.06
CA LYS A 347 -9.86 -6.60 7.72
C LYS A 347 -10.63 -5.42 8.30
N THR A 348 -11.93 -5.39 8.11
CA THR A 348 -12.80 -4.39 8.73
C THR A 348 -13.26 -4.83 10.11
N PRO A 349 -13.67 -3.92 11.01
CA PRO A 349 -14.19 -4.27 12.33
C PRO A 349 -15.35 -5.28 12.31
N ASN A 350 -16.15 -5.27 11.25
CA ASN A 350 -17.30 -6.17 11.07
C ASN A 350 -16.94 -7.50 10.40
N GLY A 351 -15.65 -7.83 10.29
CA GLY A 351 -15.18 -9.09 9.73
C GLY A 351 -15.13 -9.18 8.20
N GLY A 352 -15.54 -8.12 7.49
CA GLY A 352 -15.38 -8.00 6.03
C GLY A 352 -13.99 -7.48 5.63
N PHE A 353 -13.87 -7.03 4.39
CA PHE A 353 -12.60 -6.61 3.81
C PHE A 353 -12.70 -5.24 3.18
N LEU A 354 -11.71 -4.39 3.45
CA LEU A 354 -11.49 -3.13 2.75
C LEU A 354 -10.33 -3.31 1.77
N VAL A 355 -10.54 -2.92 0.54
CA VAL A 355 -9.58 -3.06 -0.55
C VAL A 355 -9.33 -1.71 -1.19
N SER A 356 -8.07 -1.35 -1.34
CA SER A 356 -7.64 -0.19 -2.12
C SER A 356 -7.17 -0.62 -3.51
N GLY A 357 -7.41 0.22 -4.51
CA GLY A 357 -7.04 -0.04 -5.89
C GLY A 357 -6.89 1.24 -6.71
N THR A 358 -6.51 1.13 -7.96
CA THR A 358 -6.19 2.28 -8.82
C THR A 358 -7.36 3.24 -9.06
N LYS A 359 -8.60 2.81 -8.86
CA LYS A 359 -9.80 3.65 -9.04
C LYS A 359 -10.55 3.94 -7.74
N GLY A 360 -9.92 3.72 -6.59
CA GLY A 360 -10.50 4.03 -5.29
C GLY A 360 -10.47 2.86 -4.33
N VAL A 361 -11.44 2.83 -3.44
CA VAL A 361 -11.57 1.82 -2.39
C VAL A 361 -12.93 1.16 -2.44
N PHE A 362 -12.99 -0.10 -2.06
CA PHE A 362 -14.27 -0.80 -1.90
C PHE A 362 -14.28 -1.68 -0.66
N LYS A 363 -15.46 -1.93 -0.15
CA LYS A 363 -15.68 -2.78 1.03
C LYS A 363 -16.53 -3.99 0.64
N THR A 364 -16.20 -5.12 1.23
CA THR A 364 -16.98 -6.36 1.14
C THR A 364 -17.40 -6.86 2.51
N ASP A 365 -18.36 -7.75 2.56
CA ASP A 365 -18.61 -8.59 3.73
C ASP A 365 -17.56 -9.72 3.85
N SER A 366 -17.69 -10.56 4.88
CA SER A 366 -16.79 -11.69 5.13
C SER A 366 -16.86 -12.80 4.07
N SER A 367 -17.93 -12.84 3.28
CA SER A 367 -18.09 -13.75 2.14
C SER A 367 -17.49 -13.19 0.85
N GLY A 368 -16.96 -11.97 0.88
CA GLY A 368 -16.48 -11.24 -0.28
C GLY A 368 -17.60 -10.62 -1.12
N SER A 369 -18.85 -10.53 -0.64
CA SER A 369 -19.90 -9.81 -1.37
C SER A 369 -19.68 -8.32 -1.23
N LEU A 370 -19.75 -7.61 -2.37
CA LEU A 370 -19.54 -6.16 -2.40
C LEU A 370 -20.63 -5.46 -1.59
N LEU A 371 -20.22 -4.64 -0.61
CA LEU A 371 -21.10 -3.76 0.14
C LEU A 371 -21.18 -2.39 -0.52
N TRP A 372 -20.04 -1.78 -0.79
CA TRP A 372 -19.94 -0.50 -1.48
C TRP A 372 -18.58 -0.31 -2.18
N ASN A 373 -18.52 0.66 -3.07
CA ASN A 373 -17.29 1.18 -3.65
C ASN A 373 -17.30 2.71 -3.66
N TYR A 374 -16.14 3.31 -3.49
CA TYR A 374 -15.90 4.74 -3.56
C TYR A 374 -14.78 5.03 -4.57
N SER A 375 -15.12 5.72 -5.65
CA SER A 375 -14.20 6.02 -6.76
C SER A 375 -13.64 7.45 -6.73
N GLY A 376 -13.87 8.18 -5.64
CA GLY A 376 -13.41 9.56 -5.48
C GLY A 376 -11.92 9.73 -5.19
N VAL A 377 -11.17 8.64 -5.03
CA VAL A 377 -9.73 8.65 -4.78
C VAL A 377 -9.03 7.81 -5.83
N TRP A 378 -8.21 8.43 -6.67
CA TRP A 378 -7.43 7.74 -7.70
C TRP A 378 -6.09 7.28 -7.14
N GLY A 379 -5.64 6.10 -7.53
CA GLY A 379 -4.34 5.56 -7.12
C GLY A 379 -4.26 5.26 -5.63
N ALA A 380 -5.32 4.72 -5.01
CA ALA A 380 -5.29 4.33 -3.61
C ALA A 380 -4.30 3.17 -3.39
N PHE A 381 -3.19 3.42 -2.70
CA PHE A 381 -2.19 2.41 -2.39
C PHE A 381 -2.49 1.68 -1.08
N SER A 382 -2.99 2.40 -0.08
CA SER A 382 -3.31 1.81 1.21
C SER A 382 -4.56 2.45 1.81
N ALA A 383 -5.39 1.65 2.49
CA ALA A 383 -6.58 2.13 3.16
C ALA A 383 -6.81 1.43 4.50
N ARG A 384 -7.37 2.16 5.47
CA ARG A 384 -7.75 1.62 6.79
C ARG A 384 -9.13 2.12 7.19
N GLN A 385 -9.96 1.22 7.73
CA GLN A 385 -11.22 1.61 8.32
C GLN A 385 -11.06 1.90 9.81
N ALA A 386 -11.59 3.02 10.26
CA ALA A 386 -11.68 3.37 11.67
C ALA A 386 -12.94 2.73 12.31
N VAL A 387 -12.98 2.71 13.66
CA VAL A 387 -14.09 2.14 14.43
C VAL A 387 -15.40 2.87 14.17
N ASP A 388 -15.33 4.18 13.88
CA ASP A 388 -16.48 5.04 13.54
C ASP A 388 -16.99 4.83 12.10
N GLY A 389 -16.45 3.84 11.38
CA GLY A 389 -16.81 3.51 10.00
C GLY A 389 -16.09 4.34 8.94
N SER A 390 -15.45 5.46 9.32
CA SER A 390 -14.67 6.26 8.37
C SER A 390 -13.48 5.49 7.80
N VAL A 391 -13.05 5.85 6.60
CA VAL A 391 -11.93 5.22 5.90
C VAL A 391 -10.87 6.27 5.61
N ILE A 392 -9.64 6.00 6.03
CA ILE A 392 -8.46 6.75 5.60
C ILE A 392 -7.85 6.06 4.39
N VAL A 393 -7.46 6.85 3.39
CA VAL A 393 -6.87 6.38 2.13
C VAL A 393 -5.65 7.21 1.83
N THR A 394 -4.59 6.59 1.36
CA THR A 394 -3.40 7.28 0.87
C THR A 394 -2.99 6.77 -0.52
N GLY A 395 -2.36 7.64 -1.28
CA GLY A 395 -1.90 7.36 -2.64
C GLY A 395 -1.02 8.48 -3.18
N PRO A 396 -0.61 8.42 -4.46
CA PRO A 396 0.05 9.53 -5.14
C PRO A 396 -0.91 10.72 -5.20
N GLY A 397 -0.38 11.92 -5.16
CA GLY A 397 -1.15 13.18 -5.17
C GLY A 397 -2.25 13.22 -6.22
N ALA A 398 -3.33 13.95 -5.91
CA ALA A 398 -4.49 14.08 -6.77
C ALA A 398 -4.10 14.53 -8.18
N SER A 399 -4.66 13.83 -9.17
CA SER A 399 -4.60 14.06 -10.61
C SER A 399 -4.02 15.42 -11.03
N GLY A 400 -2.78 15.46 -11.48
CA GLY A 400 -2.33 16.51 -12.36
C GLY A 400 -1.19 17.40 -11.91
N GLY A 401 -0.19 16.90 -11.18
CA GLY A 401 1.11 17.51 -11.34
C GLY A 401 1.80 18.23 -10.21
N THR A 402 1.36 18.11 -8.98
CA THR A 402 2.25 18.31 -7.85
C THR A 402 2.36 16.96 -7.16
N GLY A 403 3.55 16.37 -7.13
CA GLY A 403 3.80 15.04 -6.60
C GLY A 403 3.72 14.98 -5.08
N ASP A 404 2.73 15.62 -4.46
CA ASP A 404 2.58 15.63 -2.99
C ASP A 404 2.00 14.32 -2.47
N LEU A 405 2.44 13.89 -1.31
CA LEU A 405 1.83 12.79 -0.56
C LEU A 405 0.37 13.14 -0.23
N TYR A 406 -0.54 12.33 -0.73
CA TYR A 406 -1.98 12.59 -0.59
C TYR A 406 -2.63 11.65 0.43
N VAL A 407 -3.45 12.24 1.32
CA VAL A 407 -4.22 11.53 2.33
C VAL A 407 -5.65 12.07 2.36
N VAL A 408 -6.63 11.19 2.32
CA VAL A 408 -8.04 11.56 2.42
C VAL A 408 -8.76 10.68 3.44
N LYS A 409 -9.60 11.28 4.26
CA LYS A 409 -10.54 10.58 5.13
C LYS A 409 -11.96 10.79 4.62
N ILE A 410 -12.66 9.69 4.42
CA ILE A 410 -14.05 9.64 3.92
C ILE A 410 -14.96 8.96 4.94
N LYS A 411 -16.21 9.41 5.03
CA LYS A 411 -17.25 8.85 5.91
C LYS A 411 -18.60 8.81 5.22
#